data_7e137b0b5f6731e81536b82f76b7cd69
#
_entry.id   7e137b0b5f6731e81536b82f76b7cd69
#
_cell.length_a   1.000
_cell.length_b   1.000
_cell.length_c   1.000
_cell.angle_alpha   90.00
_cell.angle_beta   90.00
_cell.angle_gamma   90.00
#
_symmetry.space_group_name_H-M   'P 1'
#
loop_
_entity.id
_entity.type
_entity.pdbx_description
1 polymer ?
#
loop_
_entity_poly.entity_id
_entity_poly.type
_entity_poly.pdbx_seq_one_letter_code
_entity_poly.pdbx_strand_id
1 'polypeptide(L)'
;MKNKRIIILCPFPHGKAGGQRFKYEQYLDHWKENGYEITISSFTDLRLWQVLYKEGFFLKKMYGGFKGYFTRLKDIFKLPFYDIVYVFMWVTPLGTTLFERIIRALSKTLIYDFDDSIYLQRKVTNSSIVDFFKGSNKSNYLIQKSDHVVVNSPFNKKYCMGLNFRNK
;
A
#
# COMPACT_ATOMS: atom_id res chain seq x y z
N MET A 1 -20.19 -0.21 22.01
CA MET A 1 -19.20 0.68 21.33
C MET A 1 -19.29 0.40 19.85
N LYS A 2 -19.29 1.44 18.99
CA LYS A 2 -19.32 1.24 17.52
C LYS A 2 -17.98 0.66 17.07
N ASN A 3 -18.00 -0.50 16.40
CA ASN A 3 -16.78 -1.11 15.88
C ASN A 3 -16.10 -0.17 14.89
N LYS A 4 -14.79 0.03 15.04
CA LYS A 4 -14.00 0.80 14.08
C LYS A 4 -13.73 -0.03 12.83
N ARG A 5 -13.88 0.57 11.66
CA ARG A 5 -13.68 -0.09 10.37
C ARG A 5 -12.32 0.24 9.79
N ILE A 6 -11.57 -0.80 9.43
CA ILE A 6 -10.24 -0.71 8.80
C ILE A 6 -10.33 -1.26 7.38
N ILE A 7 -9.84 -0.50 6.40
CA ILE A 7 -9.51 -1.04 5.08
C ILE A 7 -8.01 -1.13 4.92
N ILE A 8 -7.53 -2.32 4.52
CA ILE A 8 -6.13 -2.59 4.25
C ILE A 8 -5.93 -2.64 2.74
N LEU A 9 -5.18 -1.66 2.21
CA LEU A 9 -4.78 -1.61 0.80
C LEU A 9 -3.40 -2.25 0.68
N CYS A 10 -3.32 -3.39 0.01
CA CYS A 10 -2.08 -4.18 -0.10
C CYS A 10 -1.79 -4.64 -1.53
N PRO A 11 -0.53 -5.00 -1.84
CA PRO A 11 -0.12 -5.48 -3.16
C PRO A 11 -0.75 -6.82 -3.57
N PHE A 12 -0.72 -7.80 -2.66
CA PHE A 12 -0.90 -9.20 -3.00
C PHE A 12 -2.08 -9.84 -2.27
N PRO A 13 -2.61 -10.97 -2.77
CA PRO A 13 -3.72 -11.68 -2.13
C PRO A 13 -3.34 -12.15 -0.73
N HIS A 14 -4.32 -12.15 0.16
CA HIS A 14 -4.18 -12.61 1.53
C HIS A 14 -3.53 -14.00 1.62
N GLY A 15 -2.59 -14.16 2.55
CA GLY A 15 -1.88 -15.40 2.83
C GLY A 15 -0.82 -15.81 1.78
N LYS A 16 -0.56 -14.99 0.73
CA LYS A 16 0.36 -15.37 -0.35
C LYS A 16 1.76 -14.79 -0.21
N ALA A 17 1.89 -13.55 0.22
CA ALA A 17 3.18 -12.88 0.32
C ALA A 17 3.73 -12.96 1.75
N GLY A 18 5.01 -13.38 1.89
CA GLY A 18 5.67 -13.49 3.20
C GLY A 18 5.66 -12.19 3.97
N GLY A 19 6.04 -11.07 3.33
CA GLY A 19 6.05 -9.75 3.97
C GLY A 19 4.67 -9.37 4.55
N GLN A 20 3.57 -9.61 3.82
CA GLN A 20 2.23 -9.33 4.34
C GLN A 20 1.88 -10.19 5.56
N ARG A 21 2.23 -11.50 5.51
CA ARG A 21 1.97 -12.44 6.61
C ARG A 21 2.71 -12.04 7.88
N PHE A 22 3.99 -11.67 7.78
CA PHE A 22 4.81 -11.27 8.93
C PHE A 22 4.53 -9.86 9.44
N LYS A 23 3.89 -9.03 8.65
CA LYS A 23 3.53 -7.66 9.06
C LYS A 23 2.13 -7.64 9.66
N TYR A 24 1.14 -7.35 8.88
CA TYR A 24 -0.21 -7.10 9.40
C TYR A 24 -1.10 -8.35 9.47
N GLU A 25 -0.88 -9.36 8.61
CA GLU A 25 -1.81 -10.49 8.54
C GLU A 25 -1.82 -11.32 9.83
N GLN A 26 -0.68 -11.45 10.51
CA GLN A 26 -0.59 -12.17 11.79
C GLN A 26 -1.40 -11.51 12.92
N TYR A 27 -1.76 -10.25 12.79
CA TYR A 27 -2.51 -9.50 13.80
C TYR A 27 -4.00 -9.38 13.50
N LEU A 28 -4.48 -9.91 12.38
CA LEU A 28 -5.88 -9.74 11.94
C LEU A 28 -6.89 -10.27 12.94
N ASP A 29 -6.63 -11.44 13.52
CA ASP A 29 -7.55 -12.04 14.49
C ASP A 29 -7.54 -11.26 15.80
N HIS A 30 -6.35 -10.86 16.28
CA HIS A 30 -6.25 -9.98 17.43
C HIS A 30 -7.00 -8.65 17.23
N TRP A 31 -6.92 -8.04 16.06
CA TRP A 31 -7.67 -6.80 15.79
C TRP A 31 -9.17 -7.03 15.76
N LYS A 32 -9.67 -8.16 15.20
CA LYS A 32 -11.10 -8.52 15.21
C LYS A 32 -11.60 -8.73 16.65
N GLU A 33 -10.85 -9.46 17.48
CA GLU A 33 -11.16 -9.67 18.89
C GLU A 33 -11.25 -8.34 19.66
N ASN A 34 -10.48 -7.33 19.26
CA ASN A 34 -10.55 -5.99 19.83
C ASN A 34 -11.59 -5.07 19.17
N GLY A 35 -12.54 -5.62 18.42
CA GLY A 35 -13.69 -4.88 17.88
C GLY A 35 -13.41 -4.09 16.60
N TYR A 36 -12.41 -4.50 15.81
CA TYR A 36 -12.18 -3.90 14.50
C TYR A 36 -12.82 -4.74 13.38
N GLU A 37 -13.58 -4.09 12.51
CA GLU A 37 -14.07 -4.68 11.27
C GLU A 37 -13.03 -4.46 10.17
N ILE A 38 -12.46 -5.54 9.62
CA ILE A 38 -11.34 -5.47 8.71
C ILE A 38 -11.76 -5.88 7.30
N THR A 39 -11.47 -5.02 6.33
CA THR A 39 -11.60 -5.29 4.90
C THR A 39 -10.20 -5.30 4.27
N ILE A 40 -9.83 -6.38 3.59
CA ILE A 40 -8.56 -6.47 2.85
C ILE A 40 -8.86 -6.25 1.37
N SER A 41 -8.19 -5.27 0.77
CA SER A 41 -8.25 -5.00 -0.67
C SER A 41 -6.87 -5.16 -1.27
N SER A 42 -6.65 -6.28 -1.97
CA SER A 42 -5.43 -6.54 -2.70
C SER A 42 -5.49 -5.99 -4.12
N PHE A 43 -4.38 -5.39 -4.59
CA PHE A 43 -4.25 -4.94 -5.98
C PHE A 43 -4.20 -6.12 -6.94
N THR A 44 -3.41 -7.14 -6.58
CA THR A 44 -3.24 -8.37 -7.36
C THR A 44 -4.25 -9.41 -6.89
N ASP A 45 -5.02 -9.98 -7.82
CA ASP A 45 -5.86 -11.13 -7.51
C ASP A 45 -5.08 -12.46 -7.61
N LEU A 46 -5.72 -13.57 -7.22
CA LEU A 46 -5.09 -14.90 -7.27
C LEU A 46 -4.70 -15.33 -8.70
N ARG A 47 -5.45 -14.90 -9.72
CA ARG A 47 -5.16 -15.27 -11.13
C ARG A 47 -3.91 -14.55 -11.62
N LEU A 48 -3.77 -13.26 -11.30
CA LEU A 48 -2.56 -12.51 -11.62
C LEU A 48 -1.37 -13.01 -10.80
N TRP A 49 -1.55 -13.29 -9.51
CA TRP A 49 -0.50 -13.84 -8.65
C TRP A 49 0.15 -15.09 -9.20
N GLN A 50 -0.64 -16.05 -9.74
CA GLN A 50 -0.13 -17.30 -10.30
C GLN A 50 0.82 -17.13 -11.50
N VAL A 51 0.72 -16.03 -12.23
CA VAL A 51 1.53 -15.74 -13.42
C VAL A 51 2.48 -14.55 -13.26
N LEU A 52 2.42 -13.84 -12.14
CA LEU A 52 3.12 -12.57 -11.94
C LEU A 52 4.64 -12.71 -12.15
N TYR A 53 5.22 -13.75 -11.57
CA TYR A 53 6.66 -14.02 -11.62
C TYR A 53 7.08 -15.03 -12.72
N LYS A 54 6.13 -15.52 -13.53
CA LYS A 54 6.42 -16.42 -14.65
C LYS A 54 6.76 -15.63 -15.90
N GLU A 55 7.65 -16.15 -16.72
CA GLU A 55 7.91 -15.58 -18.04
C GLU A 55 6.68 -15.71 -18.95
N GLY A 56 6.55 -14.76 -19.88
CA GLY A 56 5.38 -14.69 -20.75
C GLY A 56 4.14 -14.16 -20.04
N PHE A 57 2.97 -14.62 -20.47
CA PHE A 57 1.64 -14.24 -19.96
C PHE A 57 1.35 -12.72 -19.99
N PHE A 58 1.95 -11.99 -20.94
CA PHE A 58 1.87 -10.53 -21.02
C PHE A 58 0.42 -10.02 -20.98
N LEU A 59 -0.48 -10.57 -21.79
CA LEU A 59 -1.88 -10.15 -21.81
C LEU A 59 -2.60 -10.40 -20.48
N LYS A 60 -2.30 -11.55 -19.81
CA LYS A 60 -2.88 -11.84 -18.50
C LYS A 60 -2.37 -10.87 -17.42
N LYS A 61 -1.08 -10.53 -17.48
CA LYS A 61 -0.46 -9.55 -16.56
C LYS A 61 -1.04 -8.16 -16.80
N MET A 62 -1.19 -7.75 -18.03
CA MET A 62 -1.79 -6.47 -18.40
C MET A 62 -3.25 -6.38 -17.93
N TYR A 63 -4.06 -7.39 -18.25
CA TYR A 63 -5.46 -7.46 -17.79
C TYR A 63 -5.57 -7.42 -16.26
N GLY A 64 -4.74 -8.22 -15.56
CA GLY A 64 -4.70 -8.23 -14.09
C GLY A 64 -4.29 -6.87 -13.52
N GLY A 65 -3.35 -6.18 -14.15
CA GLY A 65 -2.97 -4.82 -13.81
C GLY A 65 -4.14 -3.83 -13.93
N PHE A 66 -4.85 -3.81 -15.05
CA PHE A 66 -6.05 -2.98 -15.24
C PHE A 66 -7.12 -3.29 -14.19
N LYS A 67 -7.37 -4.56 -13.91
CA LYS A 67 -8.29 -4.97 -12.84
C LYS A 67 -7.87 -4.44 -11.48
N GLY A 68 -6.58 -4.44 -11.17
CA GLY A 68 -6.03 -3.89 -9.94
C GLY A 68 -6.30 -2.39 -9.82
N TYR A 69 -6.08 -1.60 -10.89
CA TYR A 69 -6.42 -0.18 -10.92
C TYR A 69 -7.91 0.06 -10.75
N PHE A 70 -8.76 -0.74 -11.38
CA PHE A 70 -10.21 -0.65 -11.22
C PHE A 70 -10.65 -0.99 -9.79
N THR A 71 -10.00 -1.95 -9.15
CA THR A 71 -10.21 -2.25 -7.73
C THR A 71 -9.87 -1.04 -6.86
N ARG A 72 -8.73 -0.39 -7.09
CA ARG A 72 -8.36 0.84 -6.36
C ARG A 72 -9.34 1.98 -6.59
N LEU A 73 -9.86 2.12 -7.81
CA LEU A 73 -10.90 3.11 -8.10
C LEU A 73 -12.16 2.84 -7.29
N LYS A 74 -12.62 1.58 -7.21
CA LYS A 74 -13.76 1.20 -6.35
C LYS A 74 -13.47 1.44 -4.87
N ASP A 75 -12.25 1.18 -4.42
CA ASP A 75 -11.86 1.41 -3.03
C ASP A 75 -11.99 2.90 -2.66
N ILE A 76 -11.59 3.82 -3.55
CA ILE A 76 -11.69 5.27 -3.33
C ILE A 76 -13.11 5.67 -2.90
N PHE A 77 -14.15 5.14 -3.54
CA PHE A 77 -15.54 5.45 -3.19
C PHE A 77 -15.97 4.87 -1.83
N LYS A 78 -15.23 3.88 -1.31
CA LYS A 78 -15.51 3.24 -0.02
C LYS A 78 -14.76 3.91 1.14
N LEU A 79 -13.64 4.59 0.89
CA LEU A 79 -12.76 5.13 1.93
C LEU A 79 -13.49 6.00 2.98
N PRO A 80 -14.45 6.88 2.62
CA PRO A 80 -15.15 7.70 3.61
C PRO A 80 -15.92 6.89 4.66
N PHE A 81 -16.23 5.63 4.38
CA PHE A 81 -16.94 4.74 5.31
C PHE A 81 -16.02 4.01 6.27
N TYR A 82 -14.70 4.14 6.14
CA TYR A 82 -13.71 3.55 7.03
C TYR A 82 -13.14 4.58 8.00
N ASP A 83 -12.78 4.12 9.19
CA ASP A 83 -12.16 4.97 10.20
C ASP A 83 -10.63 4.99 10.04
N ILE A 84 -10.06 3.88 9.55
CA ILE A 84 -8.63 3.72 9.31
C ILE A 84 -8.41 3.16 7.90
N VAL A 85 -7.54 3.81 7.16
CA VAL A 85 -6.97 3.31 5.90
C VAL A 85 -5.53 2.89 6.16
N TYR A 86 -5.26 1.60 6.02
CA TYR A 86 -3.94 1.02 6.21
C TYR A 86 -3.35 0.68 4.84
N VAL A 87 -2.25 1.31 4.47
CA VAL A 87 -1.55 1.06 3.20
C VAL A 87 -0.29 0.27 3.49
N PHE A 88 -0.20 -0.93 2.92
CA PHE A 88 1.00 -1.75 2.96
C PHE A 88 1.78 -1.62 1.65
N MET A 89 3.05 -1.26 1.73
CA MET A 89 4.01 -1.06 0.65
C MET A 89 3.61 0.03 -0.36
N TRP A 90 2.58 -0.18 -1.16
CA TRP A 90 2.13 0.77 -2.18
C TRP A 90 0.63 0.62 -2.48
N VAL A 91 0.04 1.69 -2.98
CA VAL A 91 -1.36 1.72 -3.43
C VAL A 91 -1.49 1.16 -4.84
N THR A 92 -0.63 1.67 -5.74
CA THR A 92 -0.57 1.27 -7.15
C THR A 92 0.89 1.08 -7.57
N PRO A 93 1.22 0.07 -8.43
CA PRO A 93 2.60 -0.23 -8.79
C PRO A 93 3.26 0.82 -9.68
N LEU A 94 2.49 1.43 -10.59
CA LEU A 94 3.00 2.35 -11.60
C LEU A 94 2.23 3.69 -11.56
N GLY A 95 2.76 4.68 -12.26
CA GLY A 95 2.11 5.98 -12.47
C GLY A 95 2.44 7.01 -11.40
N THR A 96 1.69 8.11 -11.42
CA THR A 96 1.89 9.26 -10.53
C THR A 96 1.40 9.02 -9.11
N THR A 97 1.61 10.00 -8.22
CA THR A 97 1.08 10.00 -6.83
C THR A 97 -0.43 10.31 -6.75
N LEU A 98 -1.17 10.25 -7.86
CA LEU A 98 -2.58 10.66 -7.90
C LEU A 98 -3.45 9.82 -6.96
N PHE A 99 -3.31 8.50 -7.01
CA PHE A 99 -4.07 7.59 -6.14
C PHE A 99 -3.74 7.83 -4.66
N GLU A 100 -2.46 7.98 -4.34
CA GLU A 100 -2.00 8.25 -2.98
C GLU A 100 -2.55 9.59 -2.45
N ARG A 101 -2.63 10.62 -3.30
CA ARG A 101 -3.22 11.92 -2.95
C ARG A 101 -4.72 11.83 -2.68
N ILE A 102 -5.46 11.13 -3.54
CA ILE A 102 -6.90 10.93 -3.38
C ILE A 102 -7.17 10.12 -2.10
N ILE A 103 -6.43 9.03 -1.89
CA ILE A 103 -6.56 8.20 -0.68
C ILE A 103 -6.29 9.03 0.56
N ARG A 104 -5.22 9.84 0.58
CA ARG A 104 -4.95 10.72 1.72
C ARG A 104 -6.08 11.71 1.97
N ALA A 105 -6.63 12.31 0.92
CA ALA A 105 -7.69 13.30 1.03
C ALA A 105 -8.99 12.72 1.61
N LEU A 106 -9.27 11.44 1.32
CA LEU A 106 -10.50 10.76 1.75
C LEU A 106 -10.34 9.93 3.04
N SER A 107 -9.12 9.75 3.52
CA SER A 107 -8.85 8.99 4.75
C SER A 107 -9.04 9.85 5.99
N LYS A 108 -9.78 9.36 6.98
CA LYS A 108 -9.85 9.95 8.32
C LYS A 108 -8.50 9.76 9.04
N THR A 109 -8.03 8.52 9.10
CA THR A 109 -6.70 8.17 9.61
C THR A 109 -5.99 7.32 8.54
N LEU A 110 -4.79 7.72 8.14
CA LEU A 110 -3.96 7.01 7.19
C LEU A 110 -2.74 6.44 7.90
N ILE A 111 -2.60 5.11 7.86
CA ILE A 111 -1.41 4.39 8.35
C ILE A 111 -0.65 3.86 7.14
N TYR A 112 0.64 4.13 7.07
CA TYR A 112 1.53 3.61 6.04
C TYR A 112 2.54 2.64 6.63
N ASP A 113 2.55 1.41 6.15
CA ASP A 113 3.49 0.35 6.55
C ASP A 113 4.30 -0.10 5.34
N PHE A 114 5.61 -0.15 5.46
CA PHE A 114 6.50 -0.67 4.44
C PHE A 114 7.62 -1.49 5.06
N ASP A 115 8.12 -2.46 4.30
CA ASP A 115 9.05 -3.45 4.80
C ASP A 115 10.49 -3.12 4.43
N ASP A 116 10.76 -2.91 3.16
CA ASP A 116 12.08 -2.63 2.64
C ASP A 116 12.33 -1.14 2.44
N SER A 117 13.60 -0.78 2.20
CA SER A 117 14.00 0.58 1.82
C SER A 117 13.50 0.92 0.40
N ILE A 118 12.17 0.82 0.17
CA ILE A 118 11.52 1.06 -1.12
C ILE A 118 11.85 2.45 -1.67
N TYR A 119 12.06 3.41 -0.77
CA TYR A 119 12.47 4.77 -1.10
C TYR A 119 13.93 4.88 -1.57
N LEU A 120 14.76 3.87 -1.26
CA LEU A 120 16.15 3.77 -1.72
C LEU A 120 16.28 3.12 -3.10
N GLN A 121 15.19 2.80 -3.78
CA GLN A 121 15.29 2.32 -5.15
C GLN A 121 16.09 3.35 -5.95
N ARG A 122 17.40 3.04 -6.10
CA ARG A 122 18.37 3.85 -6.80
C ARG A 122 17.79 4.23 -8.15
N LYS A 123 18.04 5.46 -8.58
CA LYS A 123 17.96 5.86 -9.99
C LYS A 123 18.81 4.88 -10.81
N VAL A 124 18.19 3.79 -11.24
CA VAL A 124 18.88 2.71 -11.99
C VAL A 124 19.04 3.12 -13.46
N THR A 125 18.37 4.20 -13.86
CA THR A 125 18.41 4.69 -15.23
C THR A 125 18.39 6.22 -15.23
N ASN A 126 19.23 6.85 -16.06
CA ASN A 126 19.26 8.31 -16.29
C ASN A 126 18.02 8.83 -17.04
N SER A 127 16.91 8.08 -17.07
CA SER A 127 15.70 8.46 -17.78
C SER A 127 14.62 8.90 -16.81
N SER A 128 14.36 10.21 -16.77
CA SER A 128 13.27 10.81 -15.99
C SER A 128 11.90 10.21 -16.26
N ILE A 129 11.66 9.68 -17.47
CA ILE A 129 10.40 9.03 -17.87
C ILE A 129 10.24 7.69 -17.15
N VAL A 130 11.31 6.90 -17.05
CA VAL A 130 11.28 5.60 -16.35
C VAL A 130 11.09 5.80 -14.84
N ASP A 131 11.72 6.83 -14.26
CA ASP A 131 11.56 7.17 -12.84
C ASP A 131 10.15 7.66 -12.53
N PHE A 132 9.53 8.40 -13.46
CA PHE A 132 8.12 8.83 -13.37
C PHE A 132 7.17 7.63 -13.35
N PHE A 133 7.39 6.64 -14.23
CA PHE A 133 6.55 5.43 -14.28
C PHE A 133 6.82 4.46 -13.12
N LYS A 134 8.01 4.43 -12.55
CA LYS A 134 8.36 3.58 -11.41
C LYS A 134 7.80 4.07 -10.06
N GLY A 135 7.28 5.29 -10.01
CA GLY A 135 6.59 5.81 -8.82
C GLY A 135 7.49 6.04 -7.60
N SER A 136 8.78 6.36 -7.81
CA SER A 136 9.77 6.61 -6.75
C SER A 136 9.31 7.63 -5.69
N ASN A 137 8.45 8.57 -6.07
CA ASN A 137 7.92 9.59 -5.17
C ASN A 137 6.71 9.15 -4.33
N LYS A 138 6.11 7.98 -4.62
CA LYS A 138 4.88 7.53 -3.94
C LYS A 138 5.13 7.20 -2.48
N SER A 139 6.19 6.44 -2.19
CA SER A 139 6.57 6.08 -0.82
C SER A 139 6.90 7.32 0.00
N ASN A 140 7.68 8.26 -0.56
CA ASN A 140 7.99 9.53 0.11
C ASN A 140 6.73 10.35 0.39
N TYR A 141 5.80 10.41 -0.57
CA TYR A 141 4.52 11.07 -0.35
C TYR A 141 3.72 10.42 0.78
N LEU A 142 3.62 9.07 0.80
CA LEU A 142 2.92 8.36 1.86
C LEU A 142 3.60 8.56 3.22
N ILE A 143 4.94 8.49 3.30
CA ILE A 143 5.69 8.80 4.53
C ILE A 143 5.35 10.21 5.03
N GLN A 144 5.40 11.21 4.15
CA GLN A 144 5.15 12.61 4.52
C GLN A 144 3.71 12.90 4.95
N LYS A 145 2.74 12.21 4.37
CA LYS A 145 1.32 12.57 4.49
C LYS A 145 0.51 11.63 5.36
N SER A 146 1.05 10.47 5.74
CA SER A 146 0.37 9.56 6.68
C SER A 146 0.36 10.11 8.09
N ASP A 147 -0.67 9.75 8.85
CA ASP A 147 -0.80 10.10 10.25
C ASP A 147 0.12 9.22 11.11
N HIS A 148 0.33 7.95 10.69
CA HIS A 148 1.26 7.03 11.31
C HIS A 148 2.06 6.28 10.24
N VAL A 149 3.35 6.05 10.52
CA VAL A 149 4.23 5.26 9.65
C VAL A 149 4.82 4.11 10.46
N VAL A 150 4.60 2.88 9.98
CA VAL A 150 5.14 1.66 10.59
C VAL A 150 6.42 1.27 9.85
N VAL A 151 7.49 1.08 10.58
CA VAL A 151 8.81 0.73 10.04
C VAL A 151 9.43 -0.45 10.78
N ASN A 152 10.32 -1.19 10.11
CA ASN A 152 10.94 -2.40 10.62
C ASN A 152 12.38 -2.21 11.12
N SER A 153 12.97 -1.01 10.97
CA SER A 153 14.36 -0.79 11.38
C SER A 153 14.60 0.63 11.90
N PRO A 154 15.61 0.82 12.78
CA PRO A 154 16.04 2.14 13.25
C PRO A 154 16.47 3.07 12.10
N PHE A 155 17.07 2.51 11.04
CA PHE A 155 17.46 3.26 9.86
C PHE A 155 16.24 3.85 9.13
N ASN A 156 15.22 3.02 8.88
CA ASN A 156 13.96 3.47 8.27
C ASN A 156 13.26 4.49 9.15
N LYS A 157 13.29 4.30 10.49
CA LYS A 157 12.75 5.29 11.43
C LYS A 157 13.42 6.65 11.27
N LYS A 158 14.75 6.71 11.25
CA LYS A 158 15.50 7.97 11.07
C LYS A 158 15.15 8.68 9.76
N TYR A 159 15.04 7.92 8.68
CA TYR A 159 14.63 8.45 7.38
C TYR A 159 13.22 9.03 7.42
N CYS A 160 12.26 8.29 7.97
CA CYS A 160 10.86 8.73 8.07
C CYS A 160 10.70 9.98 8.95
N MET A 161 11.41 10.05 10.08
CA MET A 161 11.41 11.24 10.94
C MET A 161 11.93 12.49 10.23
N GLY A 162 12.89 12.35 9.29
CA GLY A 162 13.37 13.46 8.47
C GLY A 162 12.33 13.97 7.44
N LEU A 163 11.37 13.13 7.06
CA LEU A 163 10.35 13.45 6.06
C LEU A 163 8.98 13.80 6.64
N ASN A 164 8.60 13.17 7.75
CA ASN A 164 7.27 13.31 8.36
C ASN A 164 7.36 14.05 9.70
N PHE A 165 7.12 15.36 9.66
CA PHE A 165 7.10 16.22 10.86
C PHE A 165 5.85 16.03 11.73
N ARG A 166 4.87 15.22 11.31
CA ARG A 166 3.63 14.95 12.04
C ARG A 166 3.72 13.75 12.98
N ASN A 167 4.78 12.96 12.89
CA ASN A 167 5.01 11.84 13.79
C ASN A 167 5.27 12.36 15.21
N LYS A 168 4.20 12.43 15.95
CA LYS A 168 4.21 12.54 17.39
C LYS A 168 4.27 11.16 18.01
#